data_6266ddd342589b1d6f8cf7ed68168fca
#
_entry.id   6266ddd342589b1d6f8cf7ed68168fca
#
_cell.length_a   1.000
_cell.length_b   1.000
_cell.length_c   1.000
_cell.angle_alpha   90.00
_cell.angle_beta   90.00
_cell.angle_gamma   90.00
#
_symmetry.space_group_name_H-M   'P 1'
#
loop_
_entity.id
_entity.type
_entity.pdbx_description
1 polymer ?
#
loop_
_entity_poly.entity_id
_entity_poly.type
_entity_poly.pdbx_seq_one_letter_code
_entity_poly.pdbx_strand_id
1 'polypeptide(L)'
;MARYILQRKHGVIHLNSKVTSIGLSNDGCSVDVVTSDTDLHRFSHVICTIPLTVLCSIDTSKAKLTARQYAAIRTLGYNPCVKVGMQFRTAWWTTGVDKDGNPLKIVGGQTYTDKPLRSIVYPSYGDFRAGKTTVLIAGYCTSDNAQKLAALVEKVKDHTELTNLVLRDLADIHNVRVEFLQNELIDTFAWSWSNDPYSMGKYFLFYSSSLFDSSS
;
A
#
# COMPACT_ATOMS: atom_id res chain seq x y z
N MET A 1 7.74 -2.20 -18.93
CA MET A 1 9.17 -2.07 -18.52
C MET A 1 9.92 -3.40 -18.61
N ALA A 2 9.52 -4.48 -17.92
CA ALA A 2 10.23 -5.78 -17.94
C ALA A 2 10.50 -6.29 -19.36
N ARG A 3 9.47 -6.31 -20.23
CA ARG A 3 9.62 -6.73 -21.63
C ARG A 3 10.69 -5.93 -22.39
N TYR A 4 10.79 -4.63 -22.15
CA TYR A 4 11.80 -3.76 -22.76
C TYR A 4 13.22 -4.10 -22.26
N ILE A 5 13.39 -4.36 -20.95
CA ILE A 5 14.69 -4.76 -20.38
C ILE A 5 15.17 -6.08 -20.98
N LEU A 6 14.29 -7.08 -21.02
CA LEU A 6 14.60 -8.42 -21.53
C LEU A 6 14.92 -8.43 -23.05
N GLN A 7 14.45 -7.44 -23.81
CA GLN A 7 14.80 -7.27 -25.22
C GLN A 7 16.19 -6.66 -25.46
N ARG A 8 16.83 -6.11 -24.40
CA ARG A 8 18.18 -5.56 -24.49
C ARG A 8 19.23 -6.66 -24.33
N LYS A 9 20.28 -6.61 -25.14
CA LYS A 9 21.34 -7.64 -25.24
C LYS A 9 22.03 -7.97 -23.91
N HIS A 10 21.96 -7.06 -22.92
CA HIS A 10 22.60 -7.19 -21.60
C HIS A 10 21.64 -6.91 -20.41
N GLY A 11 20.32 -6.81 -20.68
CA GLY A 11 19.32 -6.62 -19.63
C GLY A 11 18.95 -7.94 -18.99
N VAL A 12 19.14 -8.08 -17.67
CA VAL A 12 18.76 -9.26 -16.89
C VAL A 12 17.82 -8.83 -15.76
N ILE A 13 16.80 -9.65 -15.48
CA ILE A 13 15.90 -9.50 -14.34
C ILE A 13 16.04 -10.76 -13.50
N HIS A 14 16.51 -10.61 -12.27
CA HIS A 14 16.52 -11.67 -11.29
C HIS A 14 15.26 -11.53 -10.40
N LEU A 15 14.40 -12.52 -10.43
CA LEU A 15 13.24 -12.63 -9.55
C LEU A 15 13.57 -13.56 -8.38
N ASN A 16 12.84 -13.41 -7.26
CA ASN A 16 13.03 -14.18 -6.04
C ASN A 16 14.45 -14.06 -5.43
N SER A 17 15.18 -13.01 -5.78
CA SER A 17 16.55 -12.73 -5.33
C SER A 17 16.52 -11.59 -4.30
N LYS A 18 16.18 -11.93 -3.05
CA LYS A 18 16.13 -10.94 -1.97
C LYS A 18 17.55 -10.47 -1.63
N VAL A 19 17.79 -9.17 -1.73
CA VAL A 19 19.08 -8.57 -1.33
C VAL A 19 19.16 -8.52 0.19
N THR A 20 20.31 -8.97 0.73
CA THR A 20 20.60 -9.03 2.16
C THR A 20 21.74 -8.10 2.57
N SER A 21 22.65 -7.77 1.64
CA SER A 21 23.74 -6.84 1.89
C SER A 21 24.09 -6.02 0.65
N ILE A 22 24.48 -4.75 0.86
CA ILE A 22 25.02 -3.86 -0.17
C ILE A 22 26.22 -3.16 0.44
N GLY A 23 27.39 -3.24 -0.22
CA GLY A 23 28.60 -2.62 0.29
C GLY A 23 29.67 -2.40 -0.77
N LEU A 24 30.67 -1.60 -0.47
CA LEU A 24 31.84 -1.48 -1.32
C LEU A 24 32.63 -2.79 -1.26
N SER A 25 33.12 -3.22 -2.40
CA SER A 25 34.06 -4.33 -2.50
C SER A 25 35.42 -3.98 -1.86
N ASN A 26 36.22 -4.99 -1.61
CA ASN A 26 37.53 -4.81 -0.97
C ASN A 26 38.49 -3.95 -1.80
N ASP A 27 38.30 -3.87 -3.11
CA ASP A 27 39.09 -3.02 -4.01
C ASP A 27 38.66 -1.54 -3.94
N GLY A 28 37.52 -1.24 -3.31
CA GLY A 28 36.96 0.11 -3.19
C GLY A 28 36.43 0.71 -4.51
N CYS A 29 36.46 -0.04 -5.60
CA CYS A 29 36.07 0.42 -6.95
C CYS A 29 34.74 -0.12 -7.44
N SER A 30 34.22 -1.14 -6.78
CA SER A 30 32.99 -1.83 -7.15
C SER A 30 32.03 -1.89 -5.96
N VAL A 31 30.78 -2.26 -6.23
CA VAL A 31 29.74 -2.48 -5.22
C VAL A 31 29.35 -3.95 -5.23
N ASP A 32 29.46 -4.58 -4.08
CA ASP A 32 29.04 -5.95 -3.85
C ASP A 32 27.58 -5.96 -3.36
N VAL A 33 26.78 -6.78 -3.99
CA VAL A 33 25.39 -7.04 -3.62
C VAL A 33 25.26 -8.53 -3.30
N VAL A 34 24.81 -8.84 -2.09
CA VAL A 34 24.59 -10.23 -1.64
C VAL A 34 23.10 -10.50 -1.60
N THR A 35 22.68 -11.64 -2.11
CA THR A 35 21.30 -12.12 -2.07
C THR A 35 21.09 -13.19 -0.99
N SER A 36 19.84 -13.53 -0.71
CA SER A 36 19.48 -14.56 0.29
C SER A 36 20.08 -15.93 -0.01
N ASP A 37 20.34 -16.21 -1.29
CA ASP A 37 20.95 -17.48 -1.74
C ASP A 37 22.49 -17.47 -1.57
N THR A 38 23.02 -16.44 -0.87
CA THR A 38 24.45 -16.21 -0.65
C THR A 38 25.24 -15.88 -1.92
N ASP A 39 24.56 -15.63 -3.02
CA ASP A 39 25.19 -15.22 -4.28
C ASP A 39 25.73 -13.79 -4.16
N LEU A 40 27.00 -13.65 -4.53
CA LEU A 40 27.69 -12.36 -4.59
C LEU A 40 27.68 -11.83 -6.02
N HIS A 41 27.04 -10.70 -6.21
CA HIS A 41 27.03 -9.97 -7.48
C HIS A 41 27.85 -8.71 -7.35
N ARG A 42 28.78 -8.46 -8.30
CA ARG A 42 29.62 -7.28 -8.32
C ARG A 42 29.26 -6.36 -9.47
N PHE A 43 29.08 -5.08 -9.14
CA PHE A 43 28.67 -4.04 -10.10
C PHE A 43 29.55 -2.81 -9.96
N SER A 44 29.69 -2.04 -11.05
CA SER A 44 30.33 -0.72 -10.99
C SER A 44 29.49 0.29 -10.21
N HIS A 45 28.16 0.21 -10.33
CA HIS A 45 27.20 1.09 -9.66
C HIS A 45 25.94 0.32 -9.29
N VAL A 46 25.29 0.73 -8.21
CA VAL A 46 24.00 0.19 -7.76
C VAL A 46 23.05 1.35 -7.49
N ILE A 47 21.83 1.28 -8.07
CA ILE A 47 20.73 2.19 -7.77
C ILE A 47 19.72 1.43 -6.92
N CYS A 48 19.60 1.84 -5.65
CA CYS A 48 18.66 1.23 -4.71
C CYS A 48 17.35 2.03 -4.73
N THR A 49 16.24 1.38 -5.12
CA THR A 49 14.91 2.00 -5.19
C THR A 49 13.93 1.40 -4.18
N ILE A 50 14.41 0.62 -3.23
CA ILE A 50 13.57 0.02 -2.18
C ILE A 50 13.14 1.08 -1.15
N PRO A 51 11.99 0.91 -0.46
CA PRO A 51 11.59 1.79 0.63
C PRO A 51 12.65 1.86 1.73
N LEU A 52 12.82 3.04 2.35
CA LEU A 52 13.83 3.24 3.41
C LEU A 52 13.61 2.32 4.62
N THR A 53 12.37 2.03 4.97
CA THR A 53 12.03 1.08 6.03
C THR A 53 12.54 -0.33 5.73
N VAL A 54 12.43 -0.76 4.48
CA VAL A 54 12.95 -2.06 4.02
C VAL A 54 14.49 -2.03 3.99
N LEU A 55 15.10 -0.89 3.61
CA LEU A 55 16.56 -0.72 3.61
C LEU A 55 17.16 -0.92 5.00
N CYS A 56 16.44 -0.60 6.08
CA CYS A 56 16.88 -0.89 7.45
C CYS A 56 17.15 -2.39 7.71
N SER A 57 16.52 -3.29 6.95
CA SER A 57 16.70 -4.73 7.06
C SER A 57 17.85 -5.29 6.24
N ILE A 58 18.53 -4.45 5.46
CA ILE A 58 19.67 -4.81 4.61
C ILE A 58 20.96 -4.37 5.29
N ASP A 59 21.97 -5.22 5.31
CA ASP A 59 23.28 -4.85 5.79
C ASP A 59 23.96 -3.85 4.84
N THR A 60 24.08 -2.61 5.29
CA THR A 60 24.75 -1.52 4.58
C THR A 60 26.04 -1.06 5.29
N SER A 61 26.58 -1.84 6.22
CA SER A 61 27.74 -1.48 7.03
C SER A 61 28.98 -1.14 6.18
N LYS A 62 29.12 -1.81 5.03
CA LYS A 62 30.21 -1.58 4.06
C LYS A 62 29.87 -0.56 2.97
N ALA A 63 28.69 0.05 2.99
CA ALA A 63 28.26 0.98 1.94
C ALA A 63 28.87 2.39 2.07
N LYS A 64 29.63 2.65 3.14
CA LYS A 64 30.23 3.97 3.45
C LYS A 64 29.21 5.11 3.45
N LEU A 65 28.01 4.85 3.92
CA LEU A 65 27.01 5.89 4.08
C LEU A 65 27.48 6.93 5.10
N THR A 66 27.13 8.19 4.88
CA THR A 66 27.39 9.26 5.83
C THR A 66 26.52 9.12 7.08
N ALA A 67 26.92 9.75 8.19
CA ALA A 67 26.12 9.76 9.42
C ALA A 67 24.71 10.31 9.19
N ARG A 68 24.56 11.33 8.33
CA ARG A 68 23.23 11.88 7.96
C ARG A 68 22.37 10.85 7.21
N GLN A 69 22.96 10.08 6.29
CA GLN A 69 22.23 9.02 5.58
C GLN A 69 21.78 7.91 6.53
N TYR A 70 22.66 7.45 7.43
CA TYR A 70 22.29 6.50 8.46
C TYR A 70 21.18 7.02 9.38
N ALA A 71 21.27 8.27 9.82
CA ALA A 71 20.24 8.90 10.62
C ALA A 71 18.90 8.94 9.85
N ALA A 72 18.91 9.36 8.58
CA ALA A 72 17.72 9.41 7.74
C ALA A 72 17.07 8.03 7.60
N ILE A 73 17.83 6.98 7.29
CA ILE A 73 17.30 5.61 7.16
C ILE A 73 16.63 5.15 8.46
N ARG A 74 17.13 5.52 9.63
CA ARG A 74 16.60 5.11 10.93
C ARG A 74 15.44 5.94 11.42
N THR A 75 15.40 7.23 11.12
CA THR A 75 14.45 8.18 11.71
C THR A 75 13.27 8.50 10.79
N LEU A 76 13.44 8.32 9.48
CA LEU A 76 12.33 8.53 8.55
C LEU A 76 11.30 7.42 8.70
N GLY A 77 10.19 7.75 9.35
CA GLY A 77 9.09 6.82 9.61
C GLY A 77 8.14 6.72 8.43
N TYR A 78 7.62 5.53 8.21
CA TYR A 78 6.52 5.27 7.28
C TYR A 78 5.25 5.08 8.08
N ASN A 79 4.18 5.72 7.64
CA ASN A 79 2.89 5.61 8.33
C ASN A 79 2.19 4.29 8.01
N PRO A 80 1.54 3.67 8.99
CA PRO A 80 0.62 2.58 8.74
C PRO A 80 -0.43 2.96 7.70
N CYS A 81 -0.74 2.03 6.81
CA CYS A 81 -1.75 2.23 5.79
C CYS A 81 -2.45 0.92 5.46
N VAL A 82 -3.78 0.97 5.42
CA VAL A 82 -4.64 -0.13 4.98
C VAL A 82 -5.55 0.37 3.86
N LYS A 83 -5.70 -0.45 2.84
CA LYS A 83 -6.72 -0.29 1.80
C LYS A 83 -7.64 -1.50 1.80
N VAL A 84 -8.95 -1.23 1.68
CA VAL A 84 -9.97 -2.27 1.52
C VAL A 84 -10.70 -2.01 0.22
N GLY A 85 -10.58 -2.94 -0.72
CA GLY A 85 -11.35 -2.97 -1.95
C GLY A 85 -12.50 -3.95 -1.81
N MET A 86 -13.69 -3.57 -2.28
CA MET A 86 -14.85 -4.44 -2.31
C MET A 86 -15.42 -4.50 -3.72
N GLN A 87 -15.66 -5.71 -4.20
CA GLN A 87 -16.32 -5.95 -5.48
C GLN A 87 -17.80 -6.17 -5.26
N PHE A 88 -18.62 -5.43 -5.99
CA PHE A 88 -20.08 -5.50 -5.92
C PHE A 88 -20.67 -5.94 -7.27
N ARG A 89 -21.87 -6.49 -7.24
CA ARG A 89 -22.63 -6.89 -8.43
C ARG A 89 -23.03 -5.70 -9.28
N THR A 90 -23.32 -4.57 -8.62
CA THR A 90 -23.71 -3.31 -9.28
C THR A 90 -22.95 -2.13 -8.69
N ALA A 91 -22.92 -1.02 -9.41
CA ALA A 91 -22.45 0.27 -8.89
C ALA A 91 -23.57 0.94 -8.07
N TRP A 92 -24.00 0.30 -6.98
CA TRP A 92 -25.12 0.72 -6.16
C TRP A 92 -25.02 2.18 -5.67
N TRP A 93 -23.81 2.68 -5.45
CA TRP A 93 -23.56 4.10 -5.09
C TRP A 93 -23.87 5.07 -6.23
N THR A 94 -23.90 4.61 -7.47
CA THR A 94 -24.24 5.43 -8.65
C THR A 94 -25.68 5.27 -9.08
N THR A 95 -26.17 4.04 -9.10
CA THR A 95 -27.49 3.69 -9.68
C THR A 95 -28.56 3.33 -8.65
N GLY A 96 -28.16 3.17 -7.38
CA GLY A 96 -29.04 2.79 -6.29
C GLY A 96 -29.77 3.95 -5.63
N VAL A 97 -30.55 3.61 -4.63
CA VAL A 97 -31.31 4.53 -3.78
C VAL A 97 -31.00 4.25 -2.31
N ASP A 98 -31.11 5.28 -1.47
CA ASP A 98 -31.02 5.14 -0.02
C ASP A 98 -32.30 4.56 0.60
N LYS A 99 -32.34 4.43 1.94
CA LYS A 99 -33.52 3.92 2.68
C LYS A 99 -34.76 4.78 2.49
N ASP A 100 -34.57 6.06 2.20
CA ASP A 100 -35.64 7.05 2.04
C ASP A 100 -36.11 7.17 0.57
N GLY A 101 -35.48 6.38 -0.33
CA GLY A 101 -35.81 6.38 -1.77
C GLY A 101 -35.07 7.46 -2.57
N ASN A 102 -34.12 8.18 -1.98
CA ASN A 102 -33.35 9.20 -2.69
C ASN A 102 -32.25 8.54 -3.53
N PRO A 103 -32.05 8.95 -4.79
CA PRO A 103 -31.00 8.39 -5.63
C PRO A 103 -29.61 8.85 -5.16
N LEU A 104 -28.68 7.91 -5.04
CA LEU A 104 -27.31 8.17 -4.55
C LEU A 104 -26.46 8.95 -5.54
N LYS A 105 -26.47 8.59 -6.83
CA LYS A 105 -25.83 9.31 -7.96
C LYS A 105 -24.36 9.69 -7.78
N ILE A 106 -23.59 8.89 -7.05
CA ILE A 106 -22.17 9.17 -6.81
C ILE A 106 -21.35 8.64 -7.98
N VAL A 107 -20.55 9.51 -8.63
CA VAL A 107 -19.64 9.15 -9.71
C VAL A 107 -18.30 9.80 -9.43
N GLY A 108 -17.27 8.97 -9.14
CA GLY A 108 -15.94 9.47 -8.77
C GLY A 108 -15.92 10.21 -7.42
N GLY A 109 -14.76 10.76 -7.09
CA GLY A 109 -14.57 11.51 -5.84
C GLY A 109 -14.30 10.63 -4.62
N GLN A 110 -14.34 11.26 -3.45
CA GLN A 110 -14.09 10.62 -2.16
C GLN A 110 -15.09 11.11 -1.12
N THR A 111 -15.46 10.19 -0.22
CA THR A 111 -16.17 10.53 1.03
C THR A 111 -15.19 10.39 2.19
N TYR A 112 -15.11 11.39 3.05
CA TYR A 112 -14.37 11.34 4.29
C TYR A 112 -15.33 11.11 5.47
N THR A 113 -14.87 10.34 6.45
CA THR A 113 -15.65 9.97 7.63
C THR A 113 -14.78 9.90 8.88
N ASP A 114 -15.38 10.04 10.02
CA ASP A 114 -14.79 9.81 11.34
C ASP A 114 -14.72 8.31 11.71
N LYS A 115 -15.44 7.46 10.96
CA LYS A 115 -15.40 6.00 11.13
C LYS A 115 -14.02 5.42 10.83
N PRO A 116 -13.71 4.18 11.27
CA PRO A 116 -12.39 3.55 11.06
C PRO A 116 -11.90 3.53 9.61
N LEU A 117 -12.80 3.46 8.64
CA LEU A 117 -12.47 3.44 7.21
C LEU A 117 -11.83 4.73 6.71
N ARG A 118 -12.07 5.86 7.36
CA ARG A 118 -11.56 7.21 7.10
C ARG A 118 -11.93 7.79 5.74
N SER A 119 -11.72 7.08 4.65
CA SER A 119 -12.13 7.56 3.34
C SER A 119 -12.56 6.43 2.42
N ILE A 120 -13.56 6.72 1.62
CA ILE A 120 -14.10 5.86 0.57
C ILE A 120 -13.77 6.55 -0.75
N VAL A 121 -13.26 5.81 -1.74
CA VAL A 121 -12.94 6.37 -3.06
C VAL A 121 -13.77 5.67 -4.12
N TYR A 122 -14.56 6.46 -4.83
CA TYR A 122 -15.45 5.98 -5.87
C TYR A 122 -14.76 6.01 -7.23
N PRO A 123 -14.95 4.97 -8.07
CA PRO A 123 -14.40 5.00 -9.42
C PRO A 123 -15.07 6.10 -10.25
N SER A 124 -14.24 6.85 -10.99
CA SER A 124 -14.69 7.87 -11.95
C SER A 124 -14.78 7.34 -13.38
N TYR A 125 -14.39 6.08 -13.58
CA TYR A 125 -14.36 5.40 -14.88
C TYR A 125 -14.89 3.98 -14.73
N GLY A 126 -15.29 3.39 -15.83
CA GLY A 126 -15.81 2.02 -15.87
C GLY A 126 -17.20 1.96 -16.49
N ASP A 127 -17.74 0.77 -16.54
CA ASP A 127 -19.07 0.49 -17.04
C ASP A 127 -20.02 0.30 -15.87
N PHE A 128 -20.79 1.32 -15.53
CA PHE A 128 -21.76 1.30 -14.41
C PHE A 128 -23.15 0.80 -14.83
N ARG A 129 -23.29 0.26 -16.04
CA ARG A 129 -24.56 -0.30 -16.52
C ARG A 129 -24.95 -1.52 -15.70
N ALA A 130 -26.25 -1.77 -15.64
CA ALA A 130 -26.80 -2.94 -14.96
C ALA A 130 -26.15 -4.25 -15.46
N GLY A 131 -25.85 -5.15 -14.54
CA GLY A 131 -25.24 -6.45 -14.83
C GLY A 131 -23.71 -6.43 -14.96
N LYS A 132 -23.04 -5.30 -14.71
CA LYS A 132 -21.59 -5.21 -14.64
C LYS A 132 -21.09 -5.10 -13.21
N THR A 133 -20.18 -5.99 -12.84
CA THR A 133 -19.51 -5.93 -11.54
C THR A 133 -18.56 -4.75 -11.49
N THR A 134 -18.40 -4.17 -10.33
CA THR A 134 -17.55 -3.00 -10.13
C THR A 134 -16.85 -3.06 -8.78
N VAL A 135 -15.74 -2.33 -8.63
CA VAL A 135 -14.93 -2.29 -7.42
C VAL A 135 -14.98 -0.90 -6.81
N LEU A 136 -15.19 -0.86 -5.51
CA LEU A 136 -15.13 0.33 -4.67
C LEU A 136 -13.91 0.23 -3.77
N ILE A 137 -13.12 1.29 -3.61
CA ILE A 137 -12.19 1.38 -2.48
C ILE A 137 -13.05 1.78 -1.26
N ALA A 138 -13.51 0.77 -0.54
CA ALA A 138 -14.42 0.93 0.58
C ALA A 138 -13.76 1.49 1.84
N GLY A 139 -12.42 1.41 1.93
CA GLY A 139 -11.68 1.99 3.03
C GLY A 139 -10.24 2.32 2.61
N TYR A 140 -9.80 3.51 2.97
CA TYR A 140 -8.43 3.94 2.83
C TYR A 140 -8.05 4.74 4.09
N CYS A 141 -7.34 4.10 4.97
CA CYS A 141 -6.96 4.67 6.26
C CYS A 141 -5.45 4.66 6.48
N THR A 142 -5.01 5.57 7.33
CA THR A 142 -3.61 5.74 7.73
C THR A 142 -3.51 5.91 9.25
N SER A 143 -2.29 5.86 9.77
CA SER A 143 -1.99 6.06 11.19
C SER A 143 -2.71 5.05 12.10
N ASP A 144 -3.23 5.45 13.24
CA ASP A 144 -3.81 4.57 14.27
C ASP A 144 -4.97 3.71 13.76
N ASN A 145 -5.82 4.26 12.90
CA ASN A 145 -6.92 3.49 12.31
C ASN A 145 -6.41 2.39 11.39
N ALA A 146 -5.37 2.66 10.61
CA ALA A 146 -4.75 1.65 9.79
C ALA A 146 -4.12 0.53 10.63
N GLN A 147 -3.49 0.88 11.76
CA GLN A 147 -2.90 -0.10 12.67
C GLN A 147 -3.98 -1.01 13.26
N LYS A 148 -5.11 -0.46 13.70
CA LYS A 148 -6.25 -1.23 14.21
C LYS A 148 -6.83 -2.16 13.15
N LEU A 149 -7.06 -1.65 11.94
CA LEU A 149 -7.61 -2.47 10.84
C LEU A 149 -6.61 -3.49 10.32
N ALA A 150 -5.30 -3.22 10.36
CA ALA A 150 -4.27 -4.15 9.96
C ALA A 150 -4.36 -5.49 10.71
N ALA A 151 -4.76 -5.46 11.98
CA ALA A 151 -4.96 -6.67 12.78
C ALA A 151 -6.07 -7.58 12.23
N LEU A 152 -7.04 -7.02 11.51
CA LEU A 152 -8.14 -7.75 10.88
C LEU A 152 -7.78 -8.23 9.46
N VAL A 153 -6.75 -7.64 8.84
CA VAL A 153 -6.32 -7.98 7.47
C VAL A 153 -5.50 -9.26 7.42
N GLU A 154 -4.76 -9.59 8.49
CA GLU A 154 -3.57 -10.43 8.36
C GLU A 154 -3.73 -11.91 8.60
N LYS A 155 -4.73 -12.37 9.27
CA LYS A 155 -4.64 -13.72 9.87
C LYS A 155 -5.49 -14.78 9.24
N VAL A 156 -6.40 -14.44 8.36
CA VAL A 156 -7.31 -15.43 7.80
C VAL A 156 -7.59 -15.12 6.35
N LYS A 157 -7.61 -16.11 5.49
CA LYS A 157 -8.17 -16.02 4.12
C LYS A 157 -9.64 -15.60 4.12
N ASP A 158 -10.23 -15.53 5.30
CA ASP A 158 -11.59 -15.11 5.56
C ASP A 158 -11.57 -13.73 6.25
N HIS A 159 -11.77 -12.69 5.46
CA HIS A 159 -11.89 -11.30 5.93
C HIS A 159 -13.27 -11.00 6.53
N THR A 160 -13.99 -11.98 7.07
CA THR A 160 -15.40 -11.85 7.49
C THR A 160 -15.60 -10.71 8.49
N GLU A 161 -14.76 -10.60 9.53
CA GLU A 161 -14.90 -9.54 10.52
C GLU A 161 -14.65 -8.15 9.93
N LEU A 162 -13.59 -8.00 9.15
CA LEU A 162 -13.29 -6.77 8.43
C LEU A 162 -14.40 -6.41 7.45
N THR A 163 -14.87 -7.38 6.67
CA THR A 163 -15.95 -7.22 5.70
C THR A 163 -17.22 -6.73 6.36
N ASN A 164 -17.64 -7.36 7.47
CA ASN A 164 -18.83 -6.96 8.22
C ASN A 164 -18.71 -5.56 8.84
N LEU A 165 -17.52 -5.19 9.32
CA LEU A 165 -17.25 -3.84 9.82
C LEU A 165 -17.41 -2.82 8.68
N VAL A 166 -16.77 -3.08 7.55
CA VAL A 166 -16.80 -2.18 6.39
C VAL A 166 -18.20 -2.04 5.82
N LEU A 167 -18.96 -3.14 5.70
CA LEU A 167 -20.35 -3.09 5.20
C LEU A 167 -21.27 -2.28 6.10
N ARG A 168 -21.12 -2.40 7.43
CA ARG A 168 -21.90 -1.59 8.39
C ARG A 168 -21.56 -0.11 8.25
N ASP A 169 -20.27 0.23 8.15
CA ASP A 169 -19.86 1.61 7.97
C ASP A 169 -20.37 2.19 6.64
N LEU A 170 -20.26 1.44 5.55
CA LEU A 170 -20.81 1.84 4.24
C LEU A 170 -22.34 2.03 4.31
N ALA A 171 -23.05 1.13 4.99
CA ALA A 171 -24.49 1.21 5.15
C ALA A 171 -24.92 2.49 5.88
N ASP A 172 -24.23 2.83 6.96
CA ASP A 172 -24.50 4.04 7.74
C ASP A 172 -24.18 5.32 6.95
N ILE A 173 -23.00 5.36 6.28
CA ILE A 173 -22.54 6.53 5.54
C ILE A 173 -23.49 6.87 4.38
N HIS A 174 -24.02 5.85 3.71
CA HIS A 174 -24.87 6.02 2.51
C HIS A 174 -26.36 5.89 2.80
N ASN A 175 -26.75 5.72 4.07
CA ASN A 175 -28.11 5.49 4.46
C ASN A 175 -28.77 4.33 3.67
N VAL A 176 -28.05 3.21 3.52
CA VAL A 176 -28.57 1.99 2.88
C VAL A 176 -28.67 0.84 3.89
N ARG A 177 -29.42 -0.21 3.56
CA ARG A 177 -29.51 -1.38 4.44
C ARG A 177 -28.26 -2.24 4.31
N VAL A 178 -27.75 -2.75 5.44
CA VAL A 178 -26.56 -3.60 5.45
C VAL A 178 -26.81 -4.93 4.70
N GLU A 179 -28.02 -5.48 4.82
CA GLU A 179 -28.42 -6.71 4.13
C GLU A 179 -28.41 -6.54 2.60
N PHE A 180 -28.75 -5.34 2.12
CA PHE A 180 -28.63 -4.98 0.71
C PHE A 180 -27.17 -5.05 0.26
N LEU A 181 -26.25 -4.44 1.01
CA LEU A 181 -24.82 -4.47 0.68
C LEU A 181 -24.23 -5.88 0.78
N GLN A 182 -24.68 -6.69 1.73
CA GLN A 182 -24.27 -8.10 1.84
C GLN A 182 -24.69 -8.90 0.60
N ASN A 183 -25.89 -8.67 0.08
CA ASN A 183 -26.38 -9.34 -1.14
C ASN A 183 -25.68 -8.85 -2.41
N GLU A 184 -25.26 -7.57 -2.45
CA GLU A 184 -24.50 -6.99 -3.57
C GLU A 184 -23.03 -7.38 -3.56
N LEU A 185 -22.44 -7.72 -2.40
CA LEU A 185 -21.04 -8.05 -2.25
C LEU A 185 -20.69 -9.35 -2.97
N ILE A 186 -19.62 -9.33 -3.75
CA ILE A 186 -19.04 -10.51 -4.41
C ILE A 186 -17.75 -10.93 -3.69
N ASP A 187 -16.87 -9.96 -3.42
CA ASP A 187 -15.53 -10.25 -2.87
C ASP A 187 -14.98 -9.04 -2.10
N THR A 188 -14.10 -9.31 -1.14
CA THR A 188 -13.38 -8.32 -0.37
C THR A 188 -11.88 -8.58 -0.47
N PHE A 189 -11.12 -7.58 -0.83
CA PHE A 189 -9.66 -7.59 -0.82
C PHE A 189 -9.14 -6.50 0.11
N ALA A 190 -8.31 -6.88 1.07
CA ALA A 190 -7.67 -5.93 1.97
C ALA A 190 -6.15 -6.07 1.96
N TRP A 191 -5.45 -4.96 2.08
CA TRP A 191 -4.00 -4.94 2.11
C TRP A 191 -3.46 -3.97 3.16
N SER A 192 -2.59 -4.48 4.02
CA SER A 192 -1.83 -3.69 4.99
C SER A 192 -0.40 -3.46 4.49
N TRP A 193 -0.10 -2.23 4.15
CA TRP A 193 1.24 -1.86 3.69
C TRP A 193 2.30 -1.93 4.78
N SER A 194 1.89 -1.84 6.05
CA SER A 194 2.81 -1.93 7.18
C SER A 194 3.31 -3.34 7.43
N ASN A 195 2.47 -4.32 7.10
CA ASN A 195 2.75 -5.73 7.32
C ASN A 195 3.30 -6.40 6.06
N ASP A 196 3.36 -5.67 4.96
CA ASP A 196 4.03 -6.10 3.75
C ASP A 196 5.56 -5.96 3.93
N PRO A 197 6.33 -7.08 3.89
CA PRO A 197 7.78 -7.05 4.11
C PRO A 197 8.55 -6.31 3.01
N TYR A 198 7.90 -6.00 1.88
CA TYR A 198 8.51 -5.26 0.77
C TYR A 198 8.26 -3.76 0.83
N SER A 199 7.39 -3.28 1.71
CA SER A 199 7.10 -1.86 1.88
C SER A 199 7.24 -1.36 3.32
N MET A 200 6.84 -2.17 4.32
CA MET A 200 6.89 -1.85 5.75
C MET A 200 6.27 -0.47 6.05
N GLY A 201 5.15 -0.15 5.38
CA GLY A 201 4.43 1.10 5.55
C GLY A 201 4.15 1.85 4.25
N LYS A 202 3.38 2.93 4.38
CA LYS A 202 3.11 3.89 3.32
C LYS A 202 4.18 4.98 3.37
N TYR A 203 4.47 5.62 2.23
CA TYR A 203 5.45 6.69 2.10
C TYR A 203 5.43 7.70 3.25
N PHE A 204 6.58 8.31 3.47
CA PHE A 204 6.83 9.31 4.48
C PHE A 204 6.12 10.64 4.17
N LEU A 205 5.49 11.22 5.19
CA LEU A 205 5.07 12.63 5.18
C LEU A 205 6.12 13.41 5.95
N PHE A 206 6.86 14.28 5.27
CA PHE A 206 7.73 15.24 5.93
C PHE A 206 6.86 16.20 6.76
N TYR A 207 6.85 16.06 8.06
CA TYR A 207 6.51 17.16 8.94
C TYR A 207 7.76 18.04 9.03
N SER A 208 7.75 19.15 8.31
CA SER A 208 8.91 19.99 8.04
C SER A 208 9.35 20.90 9.19
N SER A 209 9.22 20.52 10.45
CA SER A 209 9.55 21.45 11.52
C SER A 209 10.82 21.19 12.33
N SER A 210 11.57 20.11 12.07
CA SER A 210 12.73 19.83 12.91
C SER A 210 14.01 19.26 12.26
N LEU A 211 14.01 19.06 10.95
CA LEU A 211 15.20 18.47 10.29
C LEU A 211 16.01 19.45 9.45
N PHE A 212 15.61 20.70 9.34
CA PHE A 212 16.28 21.74 8.58
C PHE A 212 16.55 23.01 9.38
N ASP A 213 16.77 22.90 10.68
CA ASP A 213 17.42 23.99 11.40
C ASP A 213 18.93 23.96 11.06
N SER A 214 19.26 24.60 9.94
CA SER A 214 20.62 24.86 9.50
C SER A 214 21.10 26.14 10.16
N SER A 215 21.38 26.11 11.45
CA SER A 215 22.10 27.17 12.13
C SER A 215 23.09 26.59 13.10
N SER A 216 24.27 26.31 12.63
CA SER A 216 25.62 26.58 13.15
C SER A 216 26.65 25.71 12.45
#